data_6fc97965360c185e4fc8878ec7b80aff
#
_entry.id   6fc97965360c185e4fc8878ec7b80aff
#
_cell.length_a   1.000
_cell.length_b   1.000
_cell.length_c   1.000
_cell.angle_alpha   90.00
_cell.angle_beta   90.00
_cell.angle_gamma   90.00
#
_symmetry.space_group_name_H-M   'P 1'
#
loop_
_entity.id
_entity.type
_entity.pdbx_description
1 polymer ?
#
loop_
_entity_poly.entity_id
_entity_poly.type
_entity_poly.pdbx_seq_one_letter_code
_entity_poly.pdbx_strand_id
1 'polypeptide(L)'
;MSNTRIDRCPQTGLPEYAFIGRSNVGKSSLINMLTKKPKLAMTSATPGKTMLINHFIINKSWYLVDLPGYGYAQRGKKAKDKLTQMIESYILEREQMTNLFLLIDIRHEPLTIDLEFIEWLGENGVPFSIIFTKADKLGLQRQRENVEKYLARLSEQWEELPPHFVTSSEKGLGRNEVLGYIEEINKSLTQV
;
A
#
# COMPACT_ATOMS: atom_id res chain seq x y z
N MET A 1 11.74 -4.75 -11.78
CA MET A 1 12.11 -6.17 -11.53
C MET A 1 10.93 -6.84 -10.85
N SER A 2 10.61 -8.08 -11.20
CA SER A 2 9.43 -8.81 -10.69
C SER A 2 9.85 -10.16 -10.14
N ASN A 3 9.51 -10.48 -8.91
CA ASN A 3 9.95 -11.68 -8.21
C ASN A 3 8.82 -12.35 -7.41
N THR A 4 8.97 -13.63 -7.16
CA THR A 4 8.07 -14.42 -6.29
C THR A 4 8.70 -14.75 -4.94
N ARG A 5 9.97 -14.39 -4.73
CA ARG A 5 10.77 -14.73 -3.55
C ARG A 5 11.60 -13.55 -3.12
N ILE A 6 11.78 -13.39 -1.82
CA ILE A 6 12.51 -12.27 -1.20
C ILE A 6 13.99 -12.30 -1.58
N ASP A 7 14.60 -13.49 -1.62
CA ASP A 7 16.02 -13.70 -1.97
C ASP A 7 16.37 -13.23 -3.40
N ARG A 8 15.35 -13.00 -4.23
CA ARG A 8 15.48 -12.48 -5.60
C ARG A 8 15.13 -10.99 -5.72
N CYS A 9 14.76 -10.35 -4.63
CA CYS A 9 14.54 -8.90 -4.61
C CYS A 9 15.87 -8.14 -4.74
N PRO A 10 15.86 -6.87 -5.18
CA PRO A 10 17.08 -6.08 -5.33
C PRO A 10 17.88 -6.01 -4.02
N GLN A 11 19.21 -6.24 -4.09
CA GLN A 11 20.11 -6.20 -2.93
C GLN A 11 20.95 -4.91 -2.95
N THR A 12 20.29 -3.75 -3.07
CA THR A 12 20.96 -2.46 -3.25
C THR A 12 21.10 -1.66 -1.95
N GLY A 13 20.44 -2.08 -0.87
CA GLY A 13 20.38 -1.35 0.40
C GLY A 13 19.51 -0.07 0.33
N LEU A 14 18.88 0.24 -0.80
CA LEU A 14 18.01 1.40 -0.92
C LEU A 14 16.67 1.18 -0.19
N PRO A 15 16.08 2.26 0.39
CA PRO A 15 14.78 2.18 1.05
C PRO A 15 13.68 1.67 0.10
N GLU A 16 12.79 0.85 0.63
CA GLU A 16 11.65 0.30 -0.09
C GLU A 16 10.33 0.77 0.54
N TYR A 17 9.45 1.29 -0.30
CA TYR A 17 8.09 1.70 0.08
C TYR A 17 7.11 0.76 -0.60
N ALA A 18 6.50 -0.12 0.18
CA ALA A 18 5.60 -1.14 -0.32
C ALA A 18 4.16 -0.64 -0.39
N PHE A 19 3.45 -0.99 -1.45
CA PHE A 19 2.04 -0.65 -1.66
C PHE A 19 1.22 -1.92 -1.71
N ILE A 20 0.23 -2.03 -0.84
CA ILE A 20 -0.66 -3.18 -0.74
C ILE A 20 -2.11 -2.72 -0.54
N GLY A 21 -3.04 -3.56 -0.86
CA GLY A 21 -4.46 -3.33 -0.63
C GLY A 21 -5.30 -4.42 -1.28
N ARG A 22 -6.60 -4.34 -1.10
CA ARG A 22 -7.52 -5.30 -1.70
C ARG A 22 -7.53 -5.20 -3.22
N SER A 23 -8.00 -6.26 -3.86
CA SER A 23 -8.22 -6.25 -5.31
C SER A 23 -9.11 -5.09 -5.72
N ASN A 24 -8.77 -4.45 -6.82
CA ASN A 24 -9.51 -3.31 -7.38
C ASN A 24 -9.60 -2.07 -6.46
N VAL A 25 -8.78 -1.97 -5.43
CA VAL A 25 -8.68 -0.78 -4.57
C VAL A 25 -8.15 0.45 -5.31
N GLY A 26 -7.49 0.28 -6.45
CA GLY A 26 -6.90 1.37 -7.25
C GLY A 26 -5.37 1.44 -7.17
N LYS A 27 -4.71 0.39 -6.65
CA LYS A 27 -3.26 0.36 -6.41
C LYS A 27 -2.43 0.66 -7.67
N SER A 28 -2.66 -0.03 -8.77
CA SER A 28 -1.92 0.23 -10.02
C SER A 28 -2.15 1.63 -10.57
N SER A 29 -3.38 2.17 -10.45
CA SER A 29 -3.68 3.54 -10.85
C SER A 29 -2.95 4.56 -9.98
N LEU A 30 -2.88 4.33 -8.67
CA LEU A 30 -2.13 5.16 -7.73
C LEU A 30 -0.63 5.15 -8.07
N ILE A 31 -0.03 3.98 -8.26
CA ILE A 31 1.39 3.84 -8.61
C ILE A 31 1.71 4.60 -9.91
N ASN A 32 0.87 4.46 -10.92
CA ASN A 32 1.03 5.18 -12.18
C ASN A 32 0.93 6.70 -12.00
N MET A 33 0.01 7.16 -11.15
CA MET A 33 -0.16 8.58 -10.82
C MET A 33 1.05 9.13 -10.03
N LEU A 34 1.51 8.42 -9.00
CA LEU A 34 2.69 8.82 -8.21
C LEU A 34 3.93 8.98 -9.09
N THR A 35 4.17 8.02 -9.98
CA THR A 35 5.35 7.98 -10.84
C THR A 35 5.24 8.83 -12.11
N LYS A 36 4.05 9.35 -12.44
CA LYS A 36 3.74 10.00 -13.72
C LYS A 36 4.08 9.10 -14.93
N LYS A 37 4.00 7.78 -14.75
CA LYS A 37 4.26 6.81 -15.82
C LYS A 37 3.00 5.98 -16.05
N PRO A 38 2.16 6.32 -17.03
CA PRO A 38 1.02 5.49 -17.40
C PRO A 38 1.53 4.12 -17.84
N LYS A 39 0.97 3.05 -17.30
CA LYS A 39 1.36 1.64 -17.57
C LYS A 39 2.65 1.15 -16.89
N LEU A 40 3.22 1.84 -15.91
CA LEU A 40 4.32 1.30 -15.10
C LEU A 40 3.81 0.08 -14.29
N ALA A 41 2.73 0.25 -13.56
CA ALA A 41 1.99 -0.85 -12.97
C ALA A 41 0.81 -1.23 -13.87
N MET A 42 0.63 -2.53 -14.14
CA MET A 42 -0.44 -2.98 -15.02
C MET A 42 -1.80 -2.83 -14.34
N THR A 43 -2.63 -1.94 -14.90
CA THR A 43 -4.05 -1.87 -14.53
C THR A 43 -4.80 -3.00 -15.21
N SER A 44 -5.45 -3.87 -14.46
CA SER A 44 -6.33 -4.88 -15.05
C SER A 44 -7.67 -4.89 -14.33
N ALA A 45 -8.74 -4.96 -15.10
CA ALA A 45 -10.08 -5.21 -14.58
C ALA A 45 -10.25 -6.66 -14.08
N THR A 46 -9.35 -7.56 -14.50
CA THR A 46 -9.40 -8.97 -14.09
C THR A 46 -8.63 -9.15 -12.79
N PRO A 47 -9.29 -9.58 -11.72
CA PRO A 47 -8.65 -9.86 -10.46
C PRO A 47 -7.63 -11.01 -10.59
N GLY A 48 -6.45 -10.89 -9.95
CA GLY A 48 -5.53 -12.01 -9.81
C GLY A 48 -4.31 -12.06 -10.72
N LYS A 49 -4.01 -11.02 -11.48
CA LYS A 49 -2.84 -11.06 -12.38
C LYS A 49 -1.50 -10.83 -11.68
N THR A 50 -1.45 -10.08 -10.58
CA THR A 50 -0.19 -9.79 -9.91
C THR A 50 0.06 -10.82 -8.81
N MET A 51 0.86 -11.83 -9.11
CA MET A 51 1.40 -12.81 -8.14
C MET A 51 2.89 -12.53 -7.84
N LEU A 52 3.36 -11.36 -8.20
CA LEU A 52 4.77 -11.00 -8.15
C LEU A 52 4.94 -9.75 -7.29
N ILE A 53 6.04 -9.69 -6.58
CA ILE A 53 6.54 -8.48 -5.95
C ILE A 53 7.26 -7.68 -7.03
N ASN A 54 6.74 -6.51 -7.38
CA ASN A 54 7.30 -5.68 -8.45
C ASN A 54 8.06 -4.48 -7.86
N HIS A 55 9.36 -4.40 -8.11
CA HIS A 55 10.22 -3.29 -7.69
C HIS A 55 10.43 -2.30 -8.82
N PHE A 56 10.12 -1.04 -8.56
CA PHE A 56 10.33 0.08 -9.47
C PHE A 56 11.30 1.07 -8.82
N ILE A 57 12.50 1.21 -9.39
CA ILE A 57 13.46 2.19 -8.88
C ILE A 57 13.02 3.61 -9.24
N ILE A 58 13.01 4.49 -8.27
CA ILE A 58 12.61 5.88 -8.40
C ILE A 58 13.84 6.77 -8.18
N ASN A 59 14.15 7.61 -9.16
CA ASN A 59 15.26 8.56 -9.13
C ASN A 59 16.61 7.94 -8.69
N LYS A 60 16.79 6.63 -8.85
CA LYS A 60 17.97 5.86 -8.40
C LYS A 60 18.25 5.95 -6.89
N SER A 61 17.26 6.32 -6.08
CA SER A 61 17.40 6.58 -4.65
C SER A 61 16.54 5.72 -3.73
N TRP A 62 15.43 5.19 -4.23
CA TRP A 62 14.53 4.33 -3.47
C TRP A 62 13.67 3.44 -4.38
N TYR A 63 13.02 2.44 -3.82
CA TYR A 63 12.11 1.56 -4.55
C TYR A 63 10.65 1.78 -4.15
N LEU A 64 9.80 1.94 -5.16
CA LEU A 64 8.38 1.72 -5.03
C LEU A 64 8.12 0.22 -5.28
N VAL A 65 7.47 -0.45 -4.33
CA VAL A 65 7.23 -1.90 -4.40
C VAL A 65 5.73 -2.17 -4.47
N ASP A 66 5.30 -2.79 -5.56
CA ASP A 66 3.91 -3.19 -5.78
C ASP A 66 3.73 -4.63 -5.29
N LEU A 67 3.09 -4.80 -4.14
CA LEU A 67 2.77 -6.10 -3.57
C LEU A 67 1.45 -6.62 -4.16
N PRO A 68 1.30 -7.95 -4.27
CA PRO A 68 0.01 -8.54 -4.58
C PRO A 68 -1.07 -8.11 -3.57
N GLY A 69 -2.30 -7.97 -4.04
CA GLY A 69 -3.41 -7.64 -3.15
C GLY A 69 -3.80 -8.81 -2.23
N TYR A 70 -4.31 -8.51 -1.06
CA TYR A 70 -4.91 -9.49 -0.15
C TYR A 70 -6.43 -9.65 -0.36
N GLY A 71 -7.07 -10.60 0.33
CA GLY A 71 -8.53 -10.76 0.32
C GLY A 71 -9.10 -11.45 -0.92
N TYR A 72 -8.32 -12.23 -1.64
CA TYR A 72 -8.76 -12.92 -2.85
C TYR A 72 -9.66 -14.12 -2.54
N ALA A 73 -10.98 -13.99 -2.74
CA ALA A 73 -11.96 -15.05 -2.52
C ALA A 73 -12.00 -16.13 -3.63
N GLN A 74 -11.58 -15.80 -4.86
CA GLN A 74 -11.79 -16.66 -6.05
C GLN A 74 -10.65 -17.65 -6.33
N ARG A 75 -9.70 -17.85 -5.41
CA ARG A 75 -8.57 -18.77 -5.60
C ARG A 75 -8.72 -20.02 -4.73
N GLY A 76 -8.28 -21.16 -5.23
CA GLY A 76 -8.16 -22.37 -4.41
C GLY A 76 -7.26 -22.12 -3.19
N LYS A 77 -7.57 -22.78 -2.07
CA LYS A 77 -6.91 -22.61 -0.77
C LYS A 77 -5.37 -22.58 -0.86
N LYS A 78 -4.75 -23.54 -1.55
CA LYS A 78 -3.28 -23.61 -1.70
C LYS A 78 -2.64 -22.38 -2.39
N ALA A 79 -3.34 -21.78 -3.35
CA ALA A 79 -2.81 -20.59 -4.04
C ALA A 79 -2.97 -19.34 -3.17
N LYS A 80 -4.00 -19.27 -2.33
CA LYS A 80 -4.20 -18.23 -1.34
C LYS A 80 -3.12 -18.30 -0.27
N ASP A 81 -2.88 -19.47 0.30
CA ASP A 81 -1.87 -19.68 1.35
C ASP A 81 -0.46 -19.28 0.88
N LYS A 82 -0.07 -19.68 -0.34
CA LYS A 82 1.22 -19.27 -0.92
C LYS A 82 1.35 -17.76 -1.11
N LEU A 83 0.26 -17.09 -1.52
CA LEU A 83 0.26 -15.64 -1.71
C LEU A 83 0.38 -14.92 -0.37
N THR A 84 -0.37 -15.36 0.63
CA THR A 84 -0.31 -14.85 2.00
C THR A 84 1.09 -15.01 2.56
N GLN A 85 1.68 -16.20 2.51
CA GLN A 85 3.06 -16.44 2.93
C GLN A 85 4.06 -15.50 2.24
N MET A 86 3.94 -15.29 0.92
CA MET A 86 4.85 -14.41 0.20
C MET A 86 4.73 -12.95 0.66
N ILE A 87 3.51 -12.48 0.93
CA ILE A 87 3.26 -11.12 1.43
C ILE A 87 3.82 -10.99 2.84
N GLU A 88 3.50 -11.91 3.74
CA GLU A 88 3.95 -11.91 5.13
C GLU A 88 5.48 -11.98 5.22
N SER A 89 6.11 -12.92 4.49
CA SER A 89 7.57 -13.00 4.44
C SER A 89 8.18 -11.69 3.95
N TYR A 90 7.66 -11.07 2.88
CA TYR A 90 8.18 -9.79 2.42
C TYR A 90 8.06 -8.71 3.50
N ILE A 91 6.91 -8.59 4.14
CA ILE A 91 6.66 -7.56 5.15
C ILE A 91 7.53 -7.75 6.39
N LEU A 92 7.71 -8.99 6.85
CA LEU A 92 8.40 -9.29 8.12
C LEU A 92 9.91 -9.47 7.97
N GLU A 93 10.38 -9.95 6.83
CA GLU A 93 11.78 -10.34 6.65
C GLU A 93 12.59 -9.36 5.78
N ARG A 94 11.90 -8.41 5.09
CA ARG A 94 12.58 -7.48 4.18
C ARG A 94 13.13 -6.26 4.92
N GLU A 95 14.41 -6.28 5.27
CA GLU A 95 15.09 -5.22 6.03
C GLU A 95 15.02 -3.83 5.36
N GLN A 96 15.00 -3.78 4.03
CA GLN A 96 14.91 -2.52 3.28
C GLN A 96 13.50 -1.92 3.23
N MET A 97 12.47 -2.68 3.66
CA MET A 97 11.11 -2.15 3.70
C MET A 97 10.98 -1.10 4.80
N THR A 98 10.89 0.14 4.38
CA THR A 98 10.89 1.30 5.28
C THR A 98 9.49 1.68 5.74
N ASN A 99 8.51 1.61 4.85
CA ASN A 99 7.11 1.87 5.18
C ASN A 99 6.18 1.11 4.22
N LEU A 100 5.08 0.60 4.77
CA LEU A 100 4.01 -0.05 4.03
C LEU A 100 2.85 0.93 3.84
N PHE A 101 2.47 1.22 2.59
CA PHE A 101 1.26 1.96 2.28
C PHE A 101 0.09 0.99 2.06
N LEU A 102 -0.85 1.02 3.00
CA LEU A 102 -2.08 0.25 2.92
C LEU A 102 -3.17 1.05 2.21
N LEU A 103 -3.62 0.55 1.07
CA LEU A 103 -4.64 1.22 0.26
C LEU A 103 -6.05 0.77 0.66
N ILE A 104 -6.92 1.74 0.87
CA ILE A 104 -8.33 1.56 1.23
C ILE A 104 -9.20 2.37 0.27
N ASP A 105 -10.24 1.76 -0.24
CA ASP A 105 -11.23 2.46 -1.07
C ASP A 105 -12.14 3.30 -0.16
N ILE A 106 -12.02 4.62 -0.25
CA ILE A 106 -12.74 5.60 0.61
C ILE A 106 -14.27 5.47 0.55
N ARG A 107 -14.81 4.78 -0.47
CA ARG A 107 -16.25 4.62 -0.67
C ARG A 107 -16.90 3.62 0.30
N HIS A 108 -16.10 2.76 0.91
CA HIS A 108 -16.55 1.69 1.79
C HIS A 108 -16.40 2.06 3.25
N GLU A 109 -17.30 1.56 4.08
CA GLU A 109 -17.14 1.53 5.53
C GLU A 109 -15.92 0.66 5.90
N PRO A 110 -15.36 0.79 7.13
CA PRO A 110 -14.28 -0.07 7.58
C PRO A 110 -14.64 -1.56 7.47
N LEU A 111 -13.92 -2.27 6.64
CA LEU A 111 -14.19 -3.69 6.40
C LEU A 111 -13.35 -4.55 7.35
N THR A 112 -13.93 -5.59 7.89
CA THR A 112 -13.27 -6.51 8.83
C THR A 112 -11.91 -6.98 8.31
N ILE A 113 -11.81 -7.36 7.04
CA ILE A 113 -10.56 -7.83 6.45
C ILE A 113 -9.45 -6.77 6.42
N ASP A 114 -9.82 -5.49 6.26
CA ASP A 114 -8.86 -4.38 6.27
C ASP A 114 -8.43 -4.09 7.72
N LEU A 115 -9.36 -4.15 8.68
CA LEU A 115 -9.09 -3.97 10.10
C LEU A 115 -8.21 -5.09 10.67
N GLU A 116 -8.51 -6.36 10.34
CA GLU A 116 -7.68 -7.51 10.72
C GLU A 116 -6.25 -7.40 10.18
N PHE A 117 -6.09 -6.90 8.95
CA PHE A 117 -4.76 -6.68 8.39
C PHE A 117 -4.01 -5.54 9.08
N ILE A 118 -4.71 -4.44 9.45
CA ILE A 118 -4.14 -3.34 10.23
C ILE A 118 -3.70 -3.82 11.62
N GLU A 119 -4.55 -4.60 12.30
CA GLU A 119 -4.23 -5.19 13.60
C GLU A 119 -2.97 -6.06 13.50
N TRP A 120 -2.91 -6.95 12.51
CA TRP A 120 -1.74 -7.79 12.25
C TRP A 120 -0.46 -6.97 11.99
N LEU A 121 -0.55 -5.86 11.24
CA LEU A 121 0.60 -4.97 11.04
C LEU A 121 1.09 -4.38 12.36
N GLY A 122 0.19 -3.95 13.23
CA GLY A 122 0.50 -3.40 14.55
C GLY A 122 1.12 -4.42 15.50
N GLU A 123 0.53 -5.61 15.59
CA GLU A 123 1.04 -6.71 16.41
C GLU A 123 2.48 -7.11 16.04
N ASN A 124 2.83 -6.97 14.76
CA ASN A 124 4.16 -7.28 14.25
C ASN A 124 5.11 -6.05 14.20
N GLY A 125 4.69 -4.90 14.71
CA GLY A 125 5.51 -3.69 14.74
C GLY A 125 5.89 -3.14 13.36
N VAL A 126 5.08 -3.42 12.34
CA VAL A 126 5.35 -2.99 10.95
C VAL A 126 5.04 -1.51 10.79
N PRO A 127 5.99 -0.66 10.33
CA PRO A 127 5.70 0.74 10.03
C PRO A 127 4.78 0.83 8.81
N PHE A 128 3.61 1.46 8.96
CA PHE A 128 2.66 1.62 7.87
C PHE A 128 1.92 2.95 7.88
N SER A 129 1.35 3.29 6.75
CA SER A 129 0.50 4.46 6.54
C SER A 129 -0.71 4.07 5.68
N ILE A 130 -1.83 4.77 5.84
CA ILE A 130 -3.06 4.49 5.09
C ILE A 130 -3.20 5.44 3.91
N ILE A 131 -3.56 4.91 2.74
CA ILE A 131 -3.95 5.72 1.58
C ILE A 131 -5.40 5.43 1.22
N PHE A 132 -6.27 6.40 1.48
CA PHE A 132 -7.64 6.37 0.99
C PHE A 132 -7.66 6.72 -0.49
N THR A 133 -8.12 5.79 -1.31
CA THR A 133 -8.16 5.92 -2.78
C THR A 133 -9.55 6.29 -3.28
N LYS A 134 -9.62 6.71 -4.56
CA LYS A 134 -10.88 7.00 -5.28
C LYS A 134 -11.72 8.13 -4.67
N ALA A 135 -11.08 9.14 -4.08
CA ALA A 135 -11.76 10.28 -3.51
C ALA A 135 -12.64 11.04 -4.52
N ASP A 136 -12.27 11.03 -5.81
CA ASP A 136 -13.06 11.63 -6.90
C ASP A 136 -14.48 11.04 -7.07
N LYS A 137 -14.75 9.87 -6.51
CA LYS A 137 -16.06 9.22 -6.56
C LYS A 137 -17.04 9.71 -5.49
N LEU A 138 -16.59 10.58 -4.59
CA LEU A 138 -17.39 11.14 -3.50
C LEU A 138 -17.25 12.67 -3.44
N GLY A 139 -18.32 13.35 -2.98
CA GLY A 139 -18.24 14.77 -2.61
C GLY A 139 -17.37 14.98 -1.37
N LEU A 140 -16.78 16.17 -1.20
CA LEU A 140 -15.85 16.50 -0.13
C LEU A 140 -16.35 16.18 1.27
N GLN A 141 -17.62 16.47 1.54
CA GLN A 141 -18.23 16.17 2.85
C GLN A 141 -18.22 14.66 3.11
N ARG A 142 -18.63 13.84 2.14
CA ARG A 142 -18.68 12.40 2.27
C ARG A 142 -17.27 11.77 2.39
N GLN A 143 -16.28 12.37 1.71
CA GLN A 143 -14.88 11.96 1.90
C GLN A 143 -14.45 12.13 3.35
N ARG A 144 -14.70 13.31 3.95
CA ARG A 144 -14.36 13.60 5.35
C ARG A 144 -15.07 12.64 6.32
N GLU A 145 -16.39 12.50 6.17
CA GLU A 145 -17.20 11.58 6.99
C GLU A 145 -16.67 10.14 6.95
N ASN A 146 -16.30 9.63 5.76
CA ASN A 146 -15.82 8.27 5.64
C ASN A 146 -14.41 8.10 6.24
N VAL A 147 -13.51 9.07 6.08
CA VAL A 147 -12.19 9.05 6.73
C VAL A 147 -12.36 9.12 8.24
N GLU A 148 -13.18 10.05 8.77
CA GLU A 148 -13.42 10.19 10.19
C GLU A 148 -13.99 8.91 10.82
N LYS A 149 -14.94 8.26 10.17
CA LYS A 149 -15.47 6.95 10.62
C LYS A 149 -14.38 5.87 10.67
N TYR A 150 -13.51 5.86 9.67
CA TYR A 150 -12.41 4.90 9.63
C TYR A 150 -11.42 5.13 10.77
N LEU A 151 -11.02 6.37 10.97
CA LEU A 151 -10.12 6.77 12.04
C LEU A 151 -10.73 6.56 13.44
N ALA A 152 -12.01 6.88 13.60
CA ALA A 152 -12.74 6.60 14.84
C ALA A 152 -12.76 5.10 15.17
N ARG A 153 -12.94 4.25 14.18
CA ARG A 153 -12.89 2.79 14.39
C ARG A 153 -11.48 2.33 14.79
N LEU A 154 -10.42 2.91 14.22
CA LEU A 154 -9.05 2.59 14.61
C LEU A 154 -8.74 3.11 16.03
N SER A 155 -9.20 4.30 16.42
CA SER A 155 -8.95 4.87 17.74
C SER A 155 -9.54 4.07 18.90
N GLU A 156 -10.44 3.11 18.63
CA GLU A 156 -10.91 2.19 19.66
C GLU A 156 -9.82 1.23 20.16
N GLN A 157 -8.76 1.00 19.36
CA GLN A 157 -7.70 0.03 19.63
C GLN A 157 -6.29 0.65 19.57
N TRP A 158 -6.14 1.83 18.97
CA TRP A 158 -4.85 2.48 18.73
C TRP A 158 -4.75 3.79 19.48
N GLU A 159 -3.70 3.97 20.30
CA GLU A 159 -3.40 5.24 20.97
C GLU A 159 -2.95 6.30 19.96
N GLU A 160 -2.08 5.91 19.01
CA GLU A 160 -1.62 6.77 17.92
C GLU A 160 -2.12 6.23 16.59
N LEU A 161 -2.82 7.06 15.83
CA LEU A 161 -3.32 6.69 14.52
C LEU A 161 -2.20 6.74 13.47
N PRO A 162 -2.16 5.77 12.54
CA PRO A 162 -1.18 5.80 11.47
C PRO A 162 -1.34 7.04 10.58
N PRO A 163 -0.24 7.56 10.00
CA PRO A 163 -0.31 8.60 8.99
C PRO A 163 -1.26 8.19 7.87
N HIS A 164 -2.07 9.13 7.38
CA HIS A 164 -3.04 8.81 6.34
C HIS A 164 -3.15 9.91 5.29
N PHE A 165 -3.50 9.52 4.07
CA PHE A 165 -3.58 10.36 2.89
C PHE A 165 -4.87 10.09 2.12
N VAL A 166 -5.50 11.15 1.60
CA VAL A 166 -6.67 11.04 0.72
C VAL A 166 -6.23 11.28 -0.72
N THR A 167 -6.51 10.32 -1.60
CA THR A 167 -5.99 10.35 -2.97
C THR A 167 -7.05 10.12 -4.03
N SER A 168 -6.83 10.71 -5.20
CA SER A 168 -7.51 10.39 -6.44
C SER A 168 -6.50 10.29 -7.57
N SER A 169 -6.35 9.10 -8.13
CA SER A 169 -5.47 8.89 -9.28
C SER A 169 -5.98 9.62 -10.53
N GLU A 170 -7.29 9.82 -10.65
CA GLU A 170 -7.93 10.52 -11.77
C GLU A 170 -7.67 12.03 -11.72
N LYS A 171 -7.68 12.61 -10.52
CA LYS A 171 -7.49 14.06 -10.31
C LYS A 171 -6.05 14.43 -9.91
N GLY A 172 -5.18 13.48 -9.70
CA GLY A 172 -3.82 13.72 -9.18
C GLY A 172 -3.79 14.18 -7.72
N LEU A 173 -4.92 14.07 -7.00
CA LEU A 173 -5.04 14.50 -5.62
C LEU A 173 -4.18 13.61 -4.71
N GLY A 174 -3.54 14.20 -3.70
CA GLY A 174 -2.75 13.50 -2.68
C GLY A 174 -1.36 13.05 -3.15
N ARG A 175 -0.99 13.32 -4.43
CA ARG A 175 0.31 12.91 -4.97
C ARG A 175 1.49 13.55 -4.25
N ASN A 176 1.43 14.86 -4.07
CA ASN A 176 2.53 15.60 -3.46
C ASN A 176 2.68 15.29 -1.98
N GLU A 177 1.58 15.06 -1.31
CA GLU A 177 1.51 14.68 0.11
C GLU A 177 2.17 13.31 0.35
N VAL A 178 1.82 12.30 -0.45
CA VAL A 178 2.44 10.96 -0.34
C VAL A 178 3.92 11.00 -0.69
N LEU A 179 4.32 11.70 -1.76
CA LEU A 179 5.73 11.81 -2.15
C LEU A 179 6.55 12.66 -1.17
N GLY A 180 5.96 13.72 -0.61
CA GLY A 180 6.58 14.54 0.43
C GLY A 180 6.86 13.72 1.69
N TYR A 181 5.91 12.91 2.12
CA TYR A 181 6.09 12.00 3.26
C TYR A 181 7.23 10.99 3.03
N ILE A 182 7.30 10.38 1.83
CA ILE A 182 8.41 9.51 1.45
C ILE A 182 9.75 10.26 1.49
N GLU A 183 9.78 11.50 1.00
CA GLU A 183 10.98 12.33 1.02
C GLU A 183 11.43 12.67 2.45
N GLU A 184 10.52 12.98 3.35
CA GLU A 184 10.81 13.24 4.76
C GLU A 184 11.44 12.01 5.44
N ILE A 185 10.87 10.82 5.22
CA ILE A 185 11.45 9.57 5.73
C ILE A 185 12.85 9.35 5.14
N ASN A 186 13.04 9.52 3.83
CA ASN A 186 14.35 9.34 3.20
C ASN A 186 15.41 10.30 3.77
N LYS A 187 15.03 11.56 4.07
CA LYS A 187 15.93 12.52 4.71
C LYS A 187 16.32 12.08 6.13
N SER A 188 15.39 11.54 6.91
CA SER A 188 15.70 11.03 8.25
C SER A 188 16.67 9.86 8.24
N LEU A 189 16.54 8.95 7.24
CA LEU A 189 17.43 7.79 7.09
C LEU A 189 18.88 8.19 6.69
N THR A 190 19.08 9.35 6.06
CA THR A 190 20.41 9.81 5.63
C THR A 190 21.12 10.63 6.70
N GLN A 191 20.48 10.96 7.82
CA GLN A 191 21.04 11.74 8.92
C GLN A 191 21.58 10.87 10.07
N VAL A 192 21.46 9.55 9.96
CA VAL A 192 22.01 8.54 10.87
C VAL A 192 23.27 7.93 10.26
#